data_8a4d39e40dd6b996eb3442b7c0b84b41
#
_entry.id   8a4d39e40dd6b996eb3442b7c0b84b41
#
_cell.length_a   1.000
_cell.length_b   1.000
_cell.length_c   1.000
_cell.angle_alpha   90.00
_cell.angle_beta   90.00
_cell.angle_gamma   90.00
#
_symmetry.space_group_name_H-M   'P 1'
#
loop_
_entity.id
_entity.type
_entity.pdbx_description
1 polymer ?
#
loop_
_entity_poly.entity_id
_entity_poly.type
_entity_poly.pdbx_seq_one_letter_code
_entity_poly.pdbx_strand_id
1 'polypeptide(L)'
;MQERSIKRIILVCSVLCLLAAAAFANNNTKEENIDRGIRFTETNPPVAPVRPIAEFEPASAVLIRYPLGIPLSLVVQLANTANVICIVSSSQQNSAISAFTNAGVNMDKVSFINTITDSYWTRDYGPWFIFDGNGEYGVVDFVYNRPRPNDNLVPQIFANQLNLNYYGMNLQQTGGNYMCDGVNTAAQTNLVYSENGNNQTNVNTKMNQYLGITNYCVVADPNNTYIDHIDCWAKFLAPDKILIRSVPISHPQYNAIETTATYFANQNCAWGYPYRVYRVNTPNNEPYTNSLILNKKVFVPIVGSSNDNPALQVYRTAMPGYEVIGISQASSTPWESTDALHCRTHEIPDKNMLHIVHTPWHSIISAGTDIVFNVEITAHSGQPLYTD
;
A
#
# COMPACT_ATOMS: atom_id res chain seq x y z
N MET A 1 40.79 16.45 -23.80
CA MET A 1 39.87 15.42 -24.30
C MET A 1 38.77 15.02 -23.28
N GLN A 2 38.98 15.24 -22.00
CA GLN A 2 38.04 14.86 -20.92
C GLN A 2 36.83 15.80 -20.77
N GLU A 3 36.97 17.09 -20.98
CA GLU A 3 35.85 18.07 -20.84
C GLU A 3 34.75 17.98 -21.91
N ARG A 4 35.08 17.47 -23.10
CA ARG A 4 34.06 17.30 -24.17
C ARG A 4 33.18 16.07 -23.95
N SER A 5 33.65 15.05 -23.20
CA SER A 5 32.90 13.83 -22.91
C SER A 5 31.81 14.08 -21.85
N ILE A 6 32.13 14.88 -20.83
CA ILE A 6 31.20 15.22 -19.73
C ILE A 6 30.04 16.08 -20.23
N LYS A 7 30.31 17.06 -21.10
CA LYS A 7 29.23 17.89 -21.68
C LYS A 7 28.28 17.11 -22.60
N ARG A 8 28.73 16.06 -23.27
CA ARG A 8 27.86 15.19 -24.06
C ARG A 8 27.00 14.25 -23.23
N ILE A 9 27.51 13.75 -22.11
CA ILE A 9 26.75 12.88 -21.20
C ILE A 9 25.65 13.68 -20.48
N ILE A 10 25.96 14.89 -20.02
CA ILE A 10 24.95 15.77 -19.39
C ILE A 10 23.86 16.20 -20.40
N LEU A 11 24.22 16.45 -21.66
CA LEU A 11 23.25 16.80 -22.70
C LEU A 11 22.35 15.61 -23.09
N VAL A 12 22.88 14.40 -23.12
CA VAL A 12 22.10 13.19 -23.44
C VAL A 12 21.15 12.83 -22.30
N CYS A 13 21.58 12.96 -21.04
CA CYS A 13 20.70 12.75 -19.88
C CYS A 13 19.59 13.81 -19.82
N SER A 14 19.92 15.08 -20.10
CA SER A 14 18.91 16.16 -20.13
C SER A 14 17.89 16.00 -21.26
N VAL A 15 18.31 15.52 -22.43
CA VAL A 15 17.41 15.25 -23.56
C VAL A 15 16.56 14.01 -23.30
N LEU A 16 17.07 12.96 -22.65
CA LEU A 16 16.30 11.78 -22.26
C LEU A 16 15.28 12.09 -21.17
N CYS A 17 15.63 12.94 -20.18
CA CYS A 17 14.66 13.43 -19.19
C CYS A 17 13.60 14.35 -19.81
N LEU A 18 13.95 15.20 -20.77
CA LEU A 18 13.01 16.05 -21.50
C LEU A 18 12.13 15.25 -22.46
N LEU A 19 12.62 14.17 -23.06
CA LEU A 19 11.80 13.27 -23.89
C LEU A 19 10.86 12.41 -23.04
N ALA A 20 11.27 12.00 -21.85
CA ALA A 20 10.37 11.34 -20.90
C ALA A 20 9.28 12.29 -20.40
N ALA A 21 9.63 13.53 -20.04
CA ALA A 21 8.69 14.57 -19.64
C ALA A 21 7.76 14.99 -20.80
N ALA A 22 8.26 15.07 -22.05
CA ALA A 22 7.46 15.39 -23.22
C ALA A 22 6.54 14.23 -23.65
N ALA A 23 6.91 12.97 -23.42
CA ALA A 23 6.05 11.82 -23.65
C ALA A 23 4.86 11.78 -22.66
N PHE A 24 5.04 12.32 -21.44
CA PHE A 24 3.96 12.48 -20.47
C PHE A 24 3.06 13.71 -20.74
N ALA A 25 3.56 14.73 -21.43
CA ALA A 25 2.83 15.99 -21.65
C ALA A 25 1.91 16.00 -22.88
N ASN A 26 1.98 15.00 -23.76
CA ASN A 26 1.31 15.07 -25.08
C ASN A 26 0.29 13.95 -25.36
N ASN A 27 -0.11 13.15 -24.37
CA ASN A 27 -1.27 12.28 -24.51
C ASN A 27 -2.53 13.03 -24.05
N ASN A 28 -3.13 13.80 -24.96
CA ASN A 28 -4.57 14.07 -24.92
C ASN A 28 -5.32 12.73 -25.12
N THR A 29 -5.26 11.85 -24.12
CA THR A 29 -6.16 10.72 -24.06
C THR A 29 -7.54 11.31 -23.78
N LYS A 30 -8.46 11.15 -24.73
CA LYS A 30 -9.88 11.34 -24.48
C LYS A 30 -10.22 10.56 -23.21
N GLU A 31 -10.90 11.20 -22.26
CA GLU A 31 -11.51 10.50 -21.14
C GLU A 31 -12.46 9.45 -21.75
N GLU A 32 -11.98 8.22 -21.87
CA GLU A 32 -12.84 7.12 -22.29
C GLU A 32 -13.66 6.70 -21.07
N ASN A 33 -14.94 7.11 -21.07
CA ASN A 33 -15.95 6.55 -20.18
C ASN A 33 -16.16 5.08 -20.59
N ILE A 34 -15.34 4.19 -20.10
CA ILE A 34 -15.56 2.76 -20.26
C ILE A 34 -16.55 2.33 -19.17
N ASP A 35 -17.80 2.14 -19.58
CA ASP A 35 -18.83 1.57 -18.71
C ASP A 35 -18.47 0.11 -18.37
N ARG A 36 -17.90 -0.13 -17.18
CA ARG A 36 -17.79 -1.49 -16.61
C ARG A 36 -19.12 -1.98 -16.04
N GLY A 37 -20.21 -1.30 -16.35
CA GLY A 37 -21.54 -1.81 -16.03
C GLY A 37 -21.66 -3.24 -16.52
N ILE A 38 -21.42 -4.21 -15.63
CA ILE A 38 -21.85 -5.61 -15.72
C ILE A 38 -20.78 -6.68 -16.02
N ARG A 39 -19.62 -6.43 -16.64
CA ARG A 39 -18.68 -7.53 -16.95
C ARG A 39 -17.23 -7.20 -16.63
N PHE A 40 -16.79 -7.54 -15.42
CA PHE A 40 -15.35 -7.66 -15.13
C PHE A 40 -14.78 -8.83 -15.95
N THR A 41 -13.70 -8.58 -16.70
CA THR A 41 -13.06 -9.62 -17.51
C THR A 41 -11.93 -10.25 -16.71
N GLU A 42 -12.12 -11.49 -16.29
CA GLU A 42 -11.06 -12.28 -15.70
C GLU A 42 -9.99 -12.62 -16.73
N THR A 43 -8.73 -12.48 -16.38
CA THR A 43 -7.58 -12.92 -17.20
C THR A 43 -7.04 -14.26 -16.68
N ASN A 44 -6.09 -14.85 -17.40
CA ASN A 44 -5.27 -15.91 -16.82
C ASN A 44 -4.49 -15.33 -15.63
N PRO A 45 -4.27 -16.11 -14.55
CA PRO A 45 -3.42 -15.70 -13.45
C PRO A 45 -1.96 -15.50 -13.90
N PRO A 46 -1.16 -14.75 -13.12
CA PRO A 46 0.29 -14.62 -13.33
C PRO A 46 0.99 -15.99 -13.38
N VAL A 47 2.18 -16.03 -13.95
CA VAL A 47 3.02 -17.23 -13.92
C VAL A 47 3.46 -17.50 -12.46
N ALA A 48 3.22 -18.70 -11.98
CA ALA A 48 3.65 -19.08 -10.61
C ALA A 48 5.18 -19.39 -10.56
N PRO A 49 5.82 -19.22 -9.38
CA PRO A 49 5.28 -18.73 -8.13
C PRO A 49 5.03 -17.22 -8.14
N VAL A 50 3.91 -16.78 -7.60
CA VAL A 50 3.59 -15.36 -7.47
C VAL A 50 3.99 -14.87 -6.09
N ARG A 51 4.58 -13.66 -6.00
CA ARG A 51 4.92 -12.99 -4.75
C ARG A 51 4.12 -11.71 -4.60
N PRO A 52 3.32 -11.53 -3.54
CA PRO A 52 2.67 -10.28 -3.23
C PRO A 52 3.71 -9.27 -2.75
N ILE A 53 3.44 -7.98 -2.90
CA ILE A 53 4.35 -6.92 -2.42
C ILE A 53 3.69 -6.24 -1.23
N ALA A 54 4.39 -6.22 -0.09
CA ALA A 54 3.88 -5.61 1.13
C ALA A 54 4.09 -4.10 1.16
N GLU A 55 3.22 -3.38 1.89
CA GLU A 55 3.27 -1.93 2.03
C GLU A 55 4.60 -1.41 2.61
N PHE A 56 5.26 -2.18 3.47
CA PHE A 56 6.54 -1.79 4.07
C PHE A 56 7.78 -2.05 3.19
N GLU A 57 7.60 -2.62 1.99
CA GLU A 57 8.67 -2.82 1.01
C GLU A 57 9.01 -1.51 0.28
N PRO A 58 10.14 -1.42 -0.44
CA PRO A 58 10.51 -0.21 -1.16
C PRO A 58 9.44 0.25 -2.15
N ALA A 59 9.10 1.53 -2.10
CA ALA A 59 8.11 2.15 -2.97
C ALA A 59 8.75 3.25 -3.84
N SER A 60 8.41 3.28 -5.12
CA SER A 60 8.85 4.32 -6.07
C SER A 60 7.95 5.55 -6.04
N ALA A 61 6.66 5.37 -5.69
CA ALA A 61 5.67 6.43 -5.68
C ALA A 61 4.56 6.18 -4.65
N VAL A 62 3.68 7.16 -4.52
CA VAL A 62 2.40 7.06 -3.83
C VAL A 62 1.28 7.59 -4.72
N LEU A 63 0.18 6.85 -4.79
CA LEU A 63 -1.03 7.21 -5.53
C LEU A 63 -1.96 8.01 -4.63
N ILE A 64 -2.37 9.16 -5.11
CA ILE A 64 -3.39 10.03 -4.50
C ILE A 64 -4.40 10.48 -5.57
N ARG A 65 -5.46 11.13 -5.17
CA ARG A 65 -6.49 11.65 -6.07
C ARG A 65 -6.78 13.12 -5.79
N TYR A 66 -7.07 13.90 -6.83
CA TYR A 66 -7.57 15.27 -6.70
C TYR A 66 -9.00 15.40 -7.28
N PRO A 67 -9.94 16.09 -6.57
CA PRO A 67 -9.80 16.84 -5.31
C PRO A 67 -9.38 15.96 -4.12
N LEU A 68 -8.51 16.52 -3.26
CA LEU A 68 -7.85 15.77 -2.20
C LEU A 68 -8.83 15.30 -1.10
N GLY A 69 -8.66 14.06 -0.66
CA GLY A 69 -9.16 13.54 0.62
C GLY A 69 -8.16 13.68 1.77
N ILE A 70 -6.98 14.25 1.51
CA ILE A 70 -5.87 14.38 2.47
C ILE A 70 -5.42 15.84 2.58
N PRO A 71 -4.76 16.24 3.69
CA PRO A 71 -4.25 17.61 3.81
C PRO A 71 -3.08 17.86 2.83
N LEU A 72 -2.98 19.08 2.31
CA LEU A 72 -1.87 19.50 1.44
C LEU A 72 -0.50 19.32 2.10
N SER A 73 -0.41 19.51 3.42
CA SER A 73 0.82 19.25 4.19
C SER A 73 1.30 17.81 4.07
N LEU A 74 0.39 16.83 3.95
CA LEU A 74 0.77 15.46 3.67
C LEU A 74 1.31 15.32 2.25
N VAL A 75 0.71 15.95 1.23
CA VAL A 75 1.21 15.90 -0.15
C VAL A 75 2.65 16.42 -0.23
N VAL A 76 2.99 17.49 0.51
CA VAL A 76 4.38 17.99 0.63
C VAL A 76 5.31 16.91 1.20
N GLN A 77 4.90 16.23 2.27
CA GLN A 77 5.70 15.17 2.90
C GLN A 77 5.85 13.95 1.98
N LEU A 78 4.80 13.58 1.24
CA LEU A 78 4.84 12.48 0.29
C LEU A 78 5.82 12.78 -0.85
N ALA A 79 5.79 13.99 -1.44
CA ALA A 79 6.70 14.41 -2.50
C ALA A 79 8.18 14.51 -2.04
N ASN A 80 8.41 14.72 -0.73
CA ASN A 80 9.75 14.67 -0.13
C ASN A 80 10.21 13.23 0.20
N THR A 81 9.35 12.24 0.03
CA THR A 81 9.64 10.83 0.38
C THR A 81 9.72 9.93 -0.84
N ALA A 82 8.83 10.11 -1.81
CA ALA A 82 8.75 9.34 -3.05
C ALA A 82 8.15 10.21 -4.16
N ASN A 83 8.00 9.67 -5.37
CA ASN A 83 7.19 10.34 -6.37
C ASN A 83 5.70 10.31 -5.96
N VAL A 84 4.93 11.26 -6.46
CA VAL A 84 3.48 11.32 -6.26
C VAL A 84 2.80 11.16 -7.61
N ILE A 85 1.94 10.16 -7.73
CA ILE A 85 1.06 9.98 -8.88
C ILE A 85 -0.32 10.46 -8.46
N CYS A 86 -0.79 11.54 -9.07
CA CYS A 86 -2.10 12.13 -8.75
C CYS A 86 -3.12 11.79 -9.83
N ILE A 87 -4.16 11.05 -9.48
CA ILE A 87 -5.31 10.83 -10.36
C ILE A 87 -6.15 12.11 -10.36
N VAL A 88 -6.47 12.61 -11.53
CA VAL A 88 -7.22 13.86 -11.68
C VAL A 88 -7.96 13.90 -13.01
N SER A 89 -9.16 14.51 -13.06
CA SER A 89 -9.79 14.79 -14.34
C SER A 89 -9.03 15.88 -15.09
N SER A 90 -9.00 15.83 -16.43
CA SER A 90 -8.31 16.83 -17.26
C SER A 90 -8.77 18.25 -16.96
N SER A 91 -10.04 18.44 -16.62
CA SER A 91 -10.61 19.76 -16.27
C SER A 91 -10.09 20.31 -14.93
N GLN A 92 -9.63 19.44 -14.01
CA GLN A 92 -9.18 19.82 -12.67
C GLN A 92 -7.65 19.83 -12.52
N GLN A 93 -6.90 19.38 -13.52
CA GLN A 93 -5.44 19.24 -13.41
C GLN A 93 -4.75 20.58 -13.11
N ASN A 94 -5.13 21.68 -13.77
CA ASN A 94 -4.57 22.98 -13.50
C ASN A 94 -4.86 23.46 -12.06
N SER A 95 -6.02 23.12 -11.52
CA SER A 95 -6.37 23.40 -10.13
C SER A 95 -5.49 22.61 -9.16
N ALA A 96 -5.23 21.33 -9.46
CA ALA A 96 -4.32 20.50 -8.67
C ALA A 96 -2.88 21.06 -8.70
N ILE A 97 -2.35 21.39 -9.88
CA ILE A 97 -1.03 22.01 -10.05
C ILE A 97 -0.93 23.29 -9.22
N SER A 98 -1.92 24.18 -9.33
CA SER A 98 -1.91 25.44 -8.58
C SER A 98 -1.97 25.21 -7.07
N ALA A 99 -2.81 24.28 -6.59
CA ALA A 99 -2.91 23.95 -5.17
C ALA A 99 -1.59 23.38 -4.62
N PHE A 100 -0.97 22.46 -5.36
CA PHE A 100 0.30 21.82 -4.96
C PHE A 100 1.46 22.82 -4.96
N THR A 101 1.57 23.62 -6.02
CA THR A 101 2.62 24.66 -6.11
C THR A 101 2.49 25.68 -4.98
N ASN A 102 1.29 26.17 -4.70
CA ASN A 102 1.03 27.13 -3.62
C ASN A 102 1.32 26.55 -2.22
N ALA A 103 1.18 25.23 -2.05
CA ALA A 103 1.51 24.54 -0.82
C ALA A 103 3.00 24.20 -0.68
N GLY A 104 3.82 24.46 -1.71
CA GLY A 104 5.25 24.15 -1.70
C GLY A 104 5.58 22.69 -1.98
N VAL A 105 4.70 21.96 -2.66
CA VAL A 105 4.98 20.60 -3.13
C VAL A 105 6.09 20.63 -4.17
N ASN A 106 7.06 19.74 -4.06
CA ASN A 106 8.07 19.55 -5.10
C ASN A 106 7.44 18.97 -6.36
N MET A 107 7.12 19.83 -7.33
CA MET A 107 6.41 19.46 -8.56
C MET A 107 7.23 18.55 -9.49
N ASP A 108 8.57 18.51 -9.36
CA ASP A 108 9.42 17.57 -10.12
C ASP A 108 9.17 16.10 -9.70
N LYS A 109 8.52 15.90 -8.57
CA LYS A 109 8.13 14.61 -8.03
C LYS A 109 6.67 14.24 -8.31
N VAL A 110 5.90 15.12 -8.96
CA VAL A 110 4.48 14.92 -9.20
C VAL A 110 4.21 14.58 -10.66
N SER A 111 3.49 13.51 -10.87
CA SER A 111 2.93 13.14 -12.17
C SER A 111 1.42 12.97 -12.08
N PHE A 112 0.73 13.03 -13.22
CA PHE A 112 -0.72 12.98 -13.27
C PHE A 112 -1.22 11.82 -14.14
N ILE A 113 -2.25 11.13 -13.66
CA ILE A 113 -3.07 10.20 -14.44
C ILE A 113 -4.41 10.90 -14.70
N ASN A 114 -4.67 11.21 -15.96
CA ASN A 114 -5.88 11.91 -16.36
C ASN A 114 -7.04 10.92 -16.55
N THR A 115 -7.86 10.78 -15.52
CA THR A 115 -9.09 10.00 -15.57
C THR A 115 -10.11 10.53 -14.56
N ILE A 116 -11.38 10.19 -14.74
CA ILE A 116 -12.44 10.49 -13.80
C ILE A 116 -12.44 9.41 -12.71
N THR A 117 -12.69 9.82 -11.48
CA THR A 117 -12.90 8.92 -10.33
C THR A 117 -14.14 9.35 -9.56
N ASP A 118 -14.80 8.37 -8.92
CA ASP A 118 -15.99 8.63 -8.11
C ASP A 118 -15.64 9.03 -6.68
N SER A 119 -14.44 8.68 -6.20
CA SER A 119 -14.00 8.95 -4.84
C SER A 119 -12.50 9.21 -4.74
N TYR A 120 -12.04 9.54 -3.51
CA TYR A 120 -10.63 9.72 -3.18
C TYR A 120 -10.01 8.50 -2.45
N TRP A 121 -10.73 7.39 -2.35
CA TRP A 121 -10.25 6.21 -1.62
C TRP A 121 -9.34 5.34 -2.50
N THR A 122 -8.15 5.88 -2.81
CA THR A 122 -7.17 5.21 -3.67
C THR A 122 -6.67 3.89 -3.10
N ARG A 123 -6.73 3.69 -1.80
CA ARG A 123 -6.44 2.41 -1.16
C ARG A 123 -7.43 1.34 -1.57
N ASP A 124 -8.72 1.70 -1.59
CA ASP A 124 -9.80 0.73 -1.75
C ASP A 124 -9.89 0.19 -3.17
N TYR A 125 -9.73 1.05 -4.16
CA TYR A 125 -9.81 0.68 -5.58
C TYR A 125 -8.46 0.61 -6.29
N GLY A 126 -7.38 1.11 -5.65
CA GLY A 126 -6.05 1.18 -6.25
C GLY A 126 -5.52 -0.19 -6.58
N PRO A 127 -4.60 -0.33 -7.54
CA PRO A 127 -4.12 -1.65 -7.96
C PRO A 127 -3.35 -2.36 -6.85
N TRP A 128 -3.44 -3.69 -6.80
CA TRP A 128 -2.48 -4.50 -6.05
C TRP A 128 -1.30 -4.89 -6.93
N PHE A 129 -0.16 -5.18 -6.32
CA PHE A 129 1.07 -5.40 -7.02
C PHE A 129 1.71 -6.73 -6.67
N ILE A 130 2.35 -7.34 -7.68
CA ILE A 130 3.03 -8.62 -7.53
C ILE A 130 4.35 -8.65 -8.34
N PHE A 131 5.20 -9.61 -8.00
CA PHE A 131 6.15 -10.19 -8.94
C PHE A 131 5.69 -11.60 -9.29
N ASP A 132 5.69 -11.92 -10.59
CA ASP A 132 5.35 -13.27 -11.06
C ASP A 132 6.56 -14.23 -11.02
N GLY A 133 6.35 -15.48 -11.40
CA GLY A 133 7.40 -16.52 -11.42
C GLY A 133 8.55 -16.26 -12.37
N ASN A 134 8.42 -15.32 -13.28
CA ASN A 134 9.50 -14.85 -14.15
C ASN A 134 10.22 -13.62 -13.57
N GLY A 135 9.79 -13.13 -12.41
CA GLY A 135 10.28 -11.89 -11.80
C GLY A 135 9.70 -10.62 -12.42
N GLU A 136 8.67 -10.75 -13.26
CA GLU A 136 8.01 -9.62 -13.91
C GLU A 136 7.04 -8.94 -12.95
N TYR A 137 7.10 -7.60 -12.91
CA TYR A 137 6.21 -6.76 -12.10
C TYR A 137 4.84 -6.64 -12.76
N GLY A 138 3.78 -6.80 -11.99
CA GLY A 138 2.41 -6.75 -12.49
C GLY A 138 1.41 -6.14 -11.54
N VAL A 139 0.30 -5.70 -12.13
CA VAL A 139 -0.90 -5.19 -11.45
C VAL A 139 -1.94 -6.30 -11.38
N VAL A 140 -2.45 -6.56 -10.19
CA VAL A 140 -3.64 -7.39 -9.97
C VAL A 140 -4.82 -6.47 -9.69
N ASP A 141 -5.82 -6.56 -10.56
CA ASP A 141 -7.10 -5.84 -10.47
C ASP A 141 -8.19 -6.77 -9.95
N PHE A 142 -9.20 -6.21 -9.32
CA PHE A 142 -10.34 -6.92 -8.75
C PHE A 142 -11.64 -6.13 -8.96
N VAL A 143 -12.79 -6.76 -8.73
CA VAL A 143 -14.07 -6.07 -8.77
C VAL A 143 -14.22 -5.23 -7.51
N TYR A 144 -14.18 -3.91 -7.63
CA TYR A 144 -14.35 -3.02 -6.48
C TYR A 144 -15.75 -3.16 -5.89
N ASN A 145 -15.83 -3.34 -4.57
CA ASN A 145 -17.06 -3.67 -3.85
C ASN A 145 -18.02 -2.49 -3.62
N ARG A 146 -17.86 -1.39 -4.35
CA ARG A 146 -18.74 -0.20 -4.29
C ARG A 146 -19.33 0.12 -5.65
N PRO A 147 -20.52 0.75 -5.71
CA PRO A 147 -21.14 1.19 -6.96
C PRO A 147 -20.44 2.45 -7.49
N ARG A 148 -19.15 2.32 -7.82
CA ARG A 148 -18.24 3.37 -8.29
C ARG A 148 -17.50 2.89 -9.53
N PRO A 149 -18.15 2.96 -10.69
CA PRO A 149 -17.61 2.37 -11.92
C PRO A 149 -16.32 3.04 -12.39
N ASN A 150 -16.13 4.35 -12.16
CA ASN A 150 -14.91 5.03 -12.54
C ASN A 150 -13.74 4.64 -11.66
N ASP A 151 -13.94 4.47 -10.35
CA ASP A 151 -12.91 3.98 -9.43
C ASP A 151 -12.46 2.56 -9.80
N ASN A 152 -13.42 1.70 -10.18
CA ASN A 152 -13.17 0.32 -10.57
C ASN A 152 -12.34 0.18 -11.87
N LEU A 153 -12.20 1.26 -12.65
CA LEU A 153 -11.37 1.28 -13.88
C LEU A 153 -9.91 1.67 -13.60
N VAL A 154 -9.64 2.29 -12.47
CA VAL A 154 -8.32 2.87 -12.17
C VAL A 154 -7.18 1.86 -12.29
N PRO A 155 -7.25 0.62 -11.77
CA PRO A 155 -6.15 -0.34 -11.88
C PRO A 155 -5.77 -0.65 -13.33
N GLN A 156 -6.75 -0.80 -14.22
CA GLN A 156 -6.51 -1.06 -15.64
C GLN A 156 -5.92 0.17 -16.35
N ILE A 157 -6.44 1.37 -16.07
CA ILE A 157 -5.91 2.63 -16.61
C ILE A 157 -4.46 2.82 -16.15
N PHE A 158 -4.18 2.58 -14.86
CA PHE A 158 -2.86 2.65 -14.28
C PHE A 158 -1.88 1.69 -14.98
N ALA A 159 -2.26 0.43 -15.11
CA ALA A 159 -1.43 -0.58 -15.78
C ALA A 159 -1.13 -0.20 -17.24
N ASN A 160 -2.15 0.25 -17.98
CA ASN A 160 -2.00 0.65 -19.38
C ASN A 160 -1.08 1.88 -19.53
N GLN A 161 -1.25 2.92 -18.71
CA GLN A 161 -0.43 4.13 -18.80
C GLN A 161 1.04 3.90 -18.44
N LEU A 162 1.31 2.98 -17.53
CA LEU A 162 2.66 2.65 -17.10
C LEU A 162 3.26 1.45 -17.84
N ASN A 163 2.52 0.90 -18.82
CA ASN A 163 2.89 -0.28 -19.59
C ASN A 163 3.33 -1.46 -18.70
N LEU A 164 2.45 -1.81 -17.74
CA LEU A 164 2.64 -2.90 -16.80
C LEU A 164 1.82 -4.13 -17.19
N ASN A 165 2.26 -5.31 -16.77
CA ASN A 165 1.45 -6.52 -16.87
C ASN A 165 0.16 -6.34 -16.05
N TYR A 166 -0.97 -6.77 -16.58
CA TYR A 166 -2.27 -6.63 -15.99
C TYR A 166 -2.95 -7.99 -15.82
N TYR A 167 -3.43 -8.25 -14.62
CA TYR A 167 -4.11 -9.48 -14.22
C TYR A 167 -5.45 -9.16 -13.57
N GLY A 168 -6.55 -9.49 -14.24
CA GLY A 168 -7.90 -9.31 -13.72
C GLY A 168 -8.35 -10.52 -12.91
N MET A 169 -8.45 -10.37 -11.60
CA MET A 169 -8.94 -11.38 -10.66
C MET A 169 -10.43 -11.16 -10.40
N ASN A 170 -11.30 -11.98 -10.96
CA ASN A 170 -12.74 -11.85 -10.77
C ASN A 170 -13.18 -12.28 -9.35
N LEU A 171 -12.83 -11.46 -8.37
CA LEU A 171 -13.32 -11.47 -7.00
C LEU A 171 -13.77 -10.06 -6.62
N GLN A 172 -14.88 -9.97 -5.89
CA GLN A 172 -15.28 -8.72 -5.26
C GLN A 172 -14.38 -8.45 -4.06
N GLN A 173 -13.72 -7.27 -4.05
CA GLN A 173 -12.67 -6.93 -3.09
C GLN A 173 -12.66 -5.43 -2.78
N THR A 174 -11.90 -5.07 -1.76
CA THR A 174 -11.52 -3.69 -1.44
C THR A 174 -10.13 -3.69 -0.80
N GLY A 175 -9.26 -2.77 -1.26
CA GLY A 175 -7.87 -2.74 -0.81
C GLY A 175 -7.70 -2.38 0.67
N GLY A 176 -8.62 -1.59 1.27
CA GLY A 176 -8.60 -1.31 2.71
C GLY A 176 -8.85 -2.55 3.58
N ASN A 177 -9.47 -3.57 3.00
CA ASN A 177 -9.66 -4.87 3.66
C ASN A 177 -8.59 -5.90 3.27
N TYR A 178 -7.42 -5.50 2.80
CA TYR A 178 -6.35 -6.42 2.43
C TYR A 178 -5.00 -5.93 2.96
N MET A 179 -4.24 -6.82 3.58
CA MET A 179 -2.82 -6.61 3.86
C MET A 179 -2.06 -7.92 3.68
N CYS A 180 -0.80 -7.84 3.25
CA CYS A 180 0.08 -8.99 3.07
C CYS A 180 1.46 -8.77 3.71
N ASP A 181 2.18 -9.87 3.93
CA ASP A 181 3.51 -9.87 4.55
C ASP A 181 4.66 -9.80 3.54
N GLY A 182 4.36 -9.71 2.23
CA GLY A 182 5.36 -9.70 1.16
C GLY A 182 6.00 -11.07 0.87
N VAL A 183 5.55 -12.12 1.55
CA VAL A 183 6.06 -13.50 1.38
C VAL A 183 4.95 -14.40 0.83
N ASN A 184 4.00 -14.80 1.67
CA ASN A 184 2.91 -15.70 1.28
C ASN A 184 1.68 -15.61 2.19
N THR A 185 1.68 -14.70 3.17
CA THR A 185 0.57 -14.52 4.11
C THR A 185 -0.21 -13.26 3.79
N ALA A 186 -1.53 -13.36 3.79
CA ALA A 186 -2.43 -12.20 3.80
C ALA A 186 -3.45 -12.29 4.93
N ALA A 187 -3.98 -11.13 5.31
CA ALA A 187 -5.06 -11.02 6.26
C ALA A 187 -6.17 -10.11 5.74
N GLN A 188 -7.41 -10.51 5.98
CA GLN A 188 -8.64 -9.77 5.65
C GLN A 188 -9.72 -10.05 6.71
N THR A 189 -10.77 -9.24 6.69
CA THR A 189 -12.00 -9.62 7.38
C THR A 189 -12.83 -10.62 6.54
N ASN A 190 -13.80 -11.28 7.16
CA ASN A 190 -14.70 -12.22 6.50
C ASN A 190 -15.66 -11.55 5.49
N LEU A 191 -15.62 -10.22 5.34
CA LEU A 191 -16.26 -9.48 4.26
C LEU A 191 -15.93 -10.09 2.90
N VAL A 192 -14.66 -10.47 2.67
CA VAL A 192 -14.23 -11.09 1.42
C VAL A 192 -15.01 -12.36 1.07
N TYR A 193 -15.36 -13.18 2.06
CA TYR A 193 -16.17 -14.36 1.81
C TYR A 193 -17.63 -14.02 1.54
N SER A 194 -18.22 -13.14 2.36
CA SER A 194 -19.63 -12.76 2.23
C SER A 194 -19.94 -12.09 0.90
N GLU A 195 -19.07 -11.23 0.41
CA GLU A 195 -19.21 -10.54 -0.89
C GLU A 195 -19.02 -11.48 -2.09
N ASN A 196 -18.38 -12.63 -1.90
CA ASN A 196 -18.18 -13.65 -2.93
C ASN A 196 -19.04 -14.90 -2.71
N GLY A 197 -20.27 -14.71 -2.21
CA GLY A 197 -21.25 -15.78 -2.03
C GLY A 197 -20.86 -16.84 -1.01
N ASN A 198 -19.99 -16.51 -0.06
CA ASN A 198 -19.42 -17.40 0.95
C ASN A 198 -18.67 -18.61 0.36
N ASN A 199 -18.22 -18.50 -0.89
CA ASN A 199 -17.43 -19.55 -1.54
C ASN A 199 -15.94 -19.42 -1.17
N GLN A 200 -15.59 -19.84 0.04
CA GLN A 200 -14.23 -19.77 0.58
C GLN A 200 -13.22 -20.48 -0.32
N THR A 201 -13.57 -21.63 -0.89
CA THR A 201 -12.67 -22.38 -1.78
C THR A 201 -12.29 -21.57 -3.01
N ASN A 202 -13.26 -20.93 -3.67
CA ASN A 202 -13.00 -20.09 -4.84
C ASN A 202 -12.15 -18.87 -4.46
N VAL A 203 -12.49 -18.18 -3.37
CA VAL A 203 -11.72 -17.04 -2.88
C VAL A 203 -10.27 -17.44 -2.60
N ASN A 204 -10.04 -18.47 -1.80
CA ASN A 204 -8.70 -18.92 -1.42
C ASN A 204 -7.89 -19.37 -2.64
N THR A 205 -8.53 -20.07 -3.59
CA THR A 205 -7.89 -20.48 -4.85
C THR A 205 -7.40 -19.28 -5.65
N LYS A 206 -8.25 -18.26 -5.82
CA LYS A 206 -7.87 -17.05 -6.58
C LYS A 206 -6.82 -16.21 -5.85
N MET A 207 -6.91 -16.05 -4.53
CA MET A 207 -5.89 -15.38 -3.73
C MET A 207 -4.52 -16.08 -3.85
N ASN A 208 -4.52 -17.41 -3.93
CA ASN A 208 -3.30 -18.17 -4.19
C ASN A 208 -2.79 -17.96 -5.64
N GLN A 209 -3.66 -18.11 -6.63
CA GLN A 209 -3.27 -18.04 -8.04
C GLN A 209 -2.79 -16.65 -8.48
N TYR A 210 -3.45 -15.58 -8.03
CA TYR A 210 -3.17 -14.21 -8.46
C TYR A 210 -2.18 -13.47 -7.56
N LEU A 211 -2.12 -13.83 -6.27
CA LEU A 211 -1.33 -13.12 -5.27
C LEU A 211 -0.33 -14.02 -4.53
N GLY A 212 -0.28 -15.32 -4.84
CA GLY A 212 0.65 -16.24 -4.18
C GLY A 212 0.35 -16.51 -2.70
N ILE A 213 -0.87 -16.21 -2.23
CA ILE A 213 -1.23 -16.37 -0.82
C ILE A 213 -1.48 -17.83 -0.51
N THR A 214 -0.65 -18.41 0.34
CA THR A 214 -0.77 -19.80 0.83
C THR A 214 -1.20 -19.87 2.29
N ASN A 215 -0.98 -18.81 3.07
CA ASN A 215 -1.44 -18.66 4.43
C ASN A 215 -2.42 -17.48 4.51
N TYR A 216 -3.71 -17.76 4.57
CA TYR A 216 -4.74 -16.74 4.47
C TYR A 216 -5.53 -16.59 5.78
N CYS A 217 -5.24 -15.52 6.53
CA CYS A 217 -5.85 -15.20 7.81
C CYS A 217 -7.13 -14.40 7.60
N VAL A 218 -8.28 -15.05 7.53
CA VAL A 218 -9.58 -14.38 7.42
C VAL A 218 -10.31 -14.44 8.75
N VAL A 219 -10.63 -13.28 9.31
CA VAL A 219 -11.22 -13.11 10.65
C VAL A 219 -12.47 -12.22 10.62
N ALA A 220 -13.31 -12.29 11.65
CA ALA A 220 -14.40 -11.35 11.80
C ALA A 220 -13.86 -9.93 12.08
N ASP A 221 -14.56 -8.87 11.63
CA ASP A 221 -14.22 -7.50 12.00
C ASP A 221 -14.44 -7.27 13.50
N PRO A 222 -13.38 -7.05 14.30
CA PRO A 222 -13.54 -6.78 15.73
C PRO A 222 -14.15 -5.42 16.03
N ASN A 223 -14.14 -4.50 15.05
CA ASN A 223 -14.78 -3.21 15.15
C ASN A 223 -16.30 -3.29 14.95
N ASN A 224 -16.76 -4.33 14.22
CA ASN A 224 -18.16 -4.53 13.85
C ASN A 224 -18.77 -3.25 13.25
N THR A 225 -18.07 -2.66 12.29
CA THR A 225 -18.51 -1.44 11.59
C THR A 225 -19.08 -1.77 10.21
N TYR A 226 -19.80 -0.81 9.62
CA TYR A 226 -20.38 -0.98 8.29
C TYR A 226 -19.34 -1.15 7.18
N ILE A 227 -18.08 -0.70 7.40
CA ILE A 227 -17.01 -0.75 6.42
C ILE A 227 -16.33 -2.12 6.38
N ASP A 228 -16.19 -2.76 7.55
CA ASP A 228 -15.62 -4.11 7.74
C ASP A 228 -14.21 -4.27 7.14
N HIS A 229 -13.38 -3.22 7.24
CA HIS A 229 -12.02 -3.19 6.71
C HIS A 229 -10.96 -3.44 7.79
N ILE A 230 -9.96 -4.27 7.44
CA ILE A 230 -8.87 -4.64 8.35
C ILE A 230 -7.97 -3.45 8.71
N ASP A 231 -7.74 -2.51 7.81
CA ASP A 231 -6.88 -1.33 8.03
C ASP A 231 -7.44 -0.35 9.09
N CYS A 232 -8.72 -0.48 9.44
CA CYS A 232 -9.34 0.28 10.53
C CYS A 232 -8.89 -0.19 11.91
N TRP A 233 -8.28 -1.37 12.04
CA TRP A 233 -7.92 -1.93 13.33
C TRP A 233 -6.61 -2.70 13.37
N ALA A 234 -6.00 -3.05 12.21
CA ALA A 234 -4.72 -3.76 12.14
C ALA A 234 -3.85 -3.26 10.99
N LYS A 235 -2.54 -3.57 11.09
CA LYS A 235 -1.55 -3.33 10.04
C LYS A 235 -0.36 -4.27 10.19
N PHE A 236 0.09 -4.91 9.10
CA PHE A 236 1.40 -5.54 9.08
C PHE A 236 2.49 -4.47 9.02
N LEU A 237 3.48 -4.60 9.90
CA LEU A 237 4.63 -3.68 10.00
C LEU A 237 5.92 -4.30 9.47
N ALA A 238 5.97 -5.61 9.39
CA ALA A 238 7.05 -6.45 8.87
C ALA A 238 6.50 -7.86 8.67
N PRO A 239 7.22 -8.79 8.02
CA PRO A 239 6.76 -10.16 7.83
C PRO A 239 6.41 -10.91 9.13
N ASP A 240 6.96 -10.48 10.29
CA ASP A 240 6.74 -11.09 11.61
C ASP A 240 6.03 -10.17 12.61
N LYS A 241 5.58 -8.97 12.19
CA LYS A 241 5.03 -7.96 13.09
C LYS A 241 3.67 -7.48 12.63
N ILE A 242 2.72 -7.46 13.54
CA ILE A 242 1.40 -6.90 13.31
C ILE A 242 1.06 -5.88 14.41
N LEU A 243 0.55 -4.73 14.03
CA LEU A 243 -0.05 -3.75 14.93
C LEU A 243 -1.55 -3.98 14.97
N ILE A 244 -2.13 -4.06 16.17
CA ILE A 244 -3.57 -4.18 16.39
C ILE A 244 -3.99 -3.14 17.41
N ARG A 245 -5.08 -2.44 17.16
CA ARG A 245 -5.64 -1.48 18.13
C ARG A 245 -5.99 -2.17 19.44
N SER A 246 -6.00 -1.41 20.52
CA SER A 246 -6.51 -1.82 21.83
C SER A 246 -7.43 -0.76 22.40
N VAL A 247 -8.34 -1.17 23.27
CA VAL A 247 -9.31 -0.30 23.91
C VAL A 247 -9.43 -0.66 25.40
N PRO A 248 -9.96 0.22 26.25
CA PRO A 248 -10.22 -0.10 27.66
C PRO A 248 -11.22 -1.25 27.81
N ILE A 249 -11.12 -2.01 28.91
CA ILE A 249 -12.01 -3.17 29.19
C ILE A 249 -13.52 -2.79 29.21
N SER A 250 -13.83 -1.53 29.49
CA SER A 250 -15.20 -1.01 29.45
C SER A 250 -15.72 -0.72 28.04
N HIS A 251 -14.85 -0.77 27.02
CA HIS A 251 -15.23 -0.48 25.64
C HIS A 251 -16.04 -1.63 25.04
N PRO A 252 -17.13 -1.36 24.29
CA PRO A 252 -17.99 -2.42 23.73
C PRO A 252 -17.25 -3.43 22.84
N GLN A 253 -16.20 -3.01 22.13
CA GLN A 253 -15.41 -3.85 21.21
C GLN A 253 -14.26 -4.59 21.93
N TYR A 254 -14.05 -4.40 23.24
CA TYR A 254 -12.89 -4.94 23.95
C TYR A 254 -12.68 -6.45 23.71
N ASN A 255 -13.71 -7.24 23.96
CA ASN A 255 -13.61 -8.70 23.86
C ASN A 255 -13.30 -9.16 22.44
N ALA A 256 -13.90 -8.55 21.43
CA ALA A 256 -13.64 -8.88 20.01
C ALA A 256 -12.20 -8.54 19.61
N ILE A 257 -11.71 -7.37 19.99
CA ILE A 257 -10.34 -6.92 19.69
C ILE A 257 -9.31 -7.82 20.39
N GLU A 258 -9.52 -8.18 21.68
CA GLU A 258 -8.60 -9.05 22.40
C GLU A 258 -8.60 -10.50 21.84
N THR A 259 -9.77 -10.98 21.42
CA THR A 259 -9.88 -12.29 20.73
C THR A 259 -9.07 -12.29 19.43
N THR A 260 -9.22 -11.24 18.62
CA THR A 260 -8.48 -11.11 17.36
C THR A 260 -6.98 -10.94 17.59
N ALA A 261 -6.57 -10.15 18.59
CA ALA A 261 -5.15 -10.01 18.95
C ALA A 261 -4.55 -11.36 19.40
N THR A 262 -5.30 -12.13 20.18
CA THR A 262 -4.90 -13.48 20.60
C THR A 262 -4.81 -14.44 19.42
N TYR A 263 -5.73 -14.35 18.47
CA TYR A 263 -5.66 -15.15 17.23
C TYR A 263 -4.35 -14.91 16.51
N PHE A 264 -3.97 -13.65 16.21
CA PHE A 264 -2.73 -13.35 15.51
C PHE A 264 -1.48 -13.71 16.34
N ALA A 265 -1.50 -13.55 17.65
CA ALA A 265 -0.39 -13.95 18.52
C ALA A 265 -0.12 -15.48 18.49
N ASN A 266 -1.12 -16.28 18.11
CA ASN A 266 -1.03 -17.73 17.97
C ASN A 266 -0.80 -18.19 16.51
N GLN A 267 -0.80 -17.28 15.52
CA GLN A 267 -0.43 -17.59 14.14
C GLN A 267 1.08 -17.51 13.96
N ASN A 268 1.63 -18.42 13.17
CA ASN A 268 3.03 -18.32 12.75
C ASN A 268 3.13 -17.36 11.56
N CYS A 269 4.14 -16.51 11.58
CA CYS A 269 4.56 -15.73 10.43
C CYS A 269 5.20 -16.64 9.37
N ALA A 270 5.50 -16.10 8.19
CA ALA A 270 6.13 -16.84 7.10
C ALA A 270 7.46 -17.51 7.47
N TRP A 271 8.10 -17.08 8.55
CA TRP A 271 9.35 -17.65 9.06
C TRP A 271 9.18 -18.76 10.11
N GLY A 272 7.93 -19.17 10.38
CA GLY A 272 7.61 -20.35 11.19
C GLY A 272 7.56 -20.12 12.71
N TYR A 273 7.58 -18.88 13.19
CA TYR A 273 7.37 -18.53 14.60
C TYR A 273 6.21 -17.53 14.77
N PRO A 274 5.65 -17.40 16.01
CA PRO A 274 4.48 -16.56 16.25
C PRO A 274 4.70 -15.08 15.91
N TYR A 275 3.66 -14.42 15.39
CA TYR A 275 3.69 -12.97 15.17
C TYR A 275 3.96 -12.20 16.47
N ARG A 276 4.77 -11.14 16.37
CA ARG A 276 4.88 -10.12 17.40
C ARG A 276 3.73 -9.13 17.24
N VAL A 277 2.78 -9.20 18.16
CA VAL A 277 1.62 -8.32 18.18
C VAL A 277 1.95 -7.05 18.96
N TYR A 278 1.96 -5.91 18.29
CA TYR A 278 2.03 -4.58 18.90
C TYR A 278 0.63 -4.03 19.11
N ARG A 279 0.43 -3.26 20.19
CA ARG A 279 -0.88 -2.75 20.55
C ARG A 279 -0.86 -1.22 20.61
N VAL A 280 -1.79 -0.56 19.90
CA VAL A 280 -1.98 0.89 19.96
C VAL A 280 -3.32 1.20 20.61
N ASN A 281 -3.30 1.99 21.68
CA ASN A 281 -4.51 2.33 22.44
C ASN A 281 -5.34 3.38 21.69
N THR A 282 -6.62 3.06 21.48
CA THR A 282 -7.60 3.90 20.76
C THR A 282 -8.91 3.99 21.53
N PRO A 283 -8.90 4.57 22.76
CA PRO A 283 -10.07 4.54 23.66
C PRO A 283 -11.29 5.26 23.10
N ASN A 284 -11.10 6.20 22.16
CA ASN A 284 -12.16 6.96 21.51
C ASN A 284 -12.27 6.61 20.01
N ASN A 285 -11.82 5.41 19.62
CA ASN A 285 -11.77 4.95 18.23
C ASN A 285 -10.87 5.82 17.33
N GLU A 286 -9.77 6.32 17.85
CA GLU A 286 -8.78 7.05 17.04
C GLU A 286 -8.21 6.15 15.94
N PRO A 287 -8.01 6.68 14.73
CA PRO A 287 -7.68 5.86 13.54
C PRO A 287 -6.19 5.57 13.37
N TYR A 288 -5.44 5.37 14.46
CA TYR A 288 -3.98 5.26 14.41
C TYR A 288 -3.46 4.08 13.58
N THR A 289 -4.22 3.00 13.42
CA THR A 289 -3.85 1.86 12.56
C THR A 289 -3.97 2.17 11.08
N ASN A 290 -4.79 3.16 10.72
CA ASN A 290 -5.01 3.60 9.34
C ASN A 290 -3.87 4.54 8.87
N SER A 291 -2.64 4.10 9.08
CA SER A 291 -1.38 4.78 8.74
C SER A 291 -0.86 4.34 7.37
N LEU A 292 -0.01 5.14 6.74
CA LEU A 292 0.73 4.77 5.52
C LEU A 292 2.19 4.50 5.86
N ILE A 293 2.71 3.36 5.44
CA ILE A 293 4.15 3.08 5.41
C ILE A 293 4.66 3.39 4.00
N LEU A 294 5.61 4.31 3.89
CA LEU A 294 6.21 4.68 2.61
C LEU A 294 7.73 4.78 2.77
N ASN A 295 8.44 3.82 2.21
CA ASN A 295 9.87 3.68 2.38
C ASN A 295 10.26 3.59 3.87
N LYS A 296 11.13 4.48 4.36
CA LYS A 296 11.56 4.51 5.77
C LYS A 296 10.74 5.48 6.63
N LYS A 297 9.51 5.80 6.22
CA LYS A 297 8.59 6.68 6.97
C LYS A 297 7.26 6.01 7.25
N VAL A 298 6.67 6.36 8.37
CA VAL A 298 5.30 5.98 8.74
C VAL A 298 4.50 7.25 9.00
N PHE A 299 3.49 7.50 8.18
CA PHE A 299 2.56 8.61 8.33
C PHE A 299 1.34 8.15 9.10
N VAL A 300 1.18 8.64 10.31
CA VAL A 300 0.11 8.22 11.24
C VAL A 300 -0.93 9.32 11.34
N PRO A 301 -2.22 9.05 11.09
CA PRO A 301 -3.27 10.04 11.31
C PRO A 301 -3.37 10.40 12.79
N ILE A 302 -3.30 11.70 13.13
CA ILE A 302 -3.48 12.21 14.49
C ILE A 302 -4.69 13.15 14.55
N VAL A 303 -5.39 13.14 15.68
CA VAL A 303 -6.69 13.82 15.85
C VAL A 303 -6.67 14.96 16.87
N GLY A 304 -5.50 15.31 17.43
CA GLY A 304 -5.36 16.29 18.50
C GLY A 304 -5.69 15.72 19.89
N SER A 305 -5.65 14.39 20.02
CA SER A 305 -5.90 13.67 21.27
C SER A 305 -4.63 13.58 22.13
N SER A 306 -4.80 13.46 23.45
CA SER A 306 -3.70 13.10 24.35
C SER A 306 -3.07 11.73 24.05
N ASN A 307 -3.77 10.89 23.27
CA ASN A 307 -3.31 9.57 22.86
C ASN A 307 -2.41 9.61 21.60
N ASP A 308 -2.31 10.75 20.89
CA ASP A 308 -1.53 10.87 19.65
C ASP A 308 -0.04 10.52 19.89
N ASN A 309 0.60 11.18 20.87
CA ASN A 309 2.02 10.92 21.16
C ASN A 309 2.30 9.48 21.64
N PRO A 310 1.52 8.88 22.54
CA PRO A 310 1.59 7.46 22.84
C PRO A 310 1.49 6.56 21.62
N ALA A 311 0.55 6.83 20.70
CA ALA A 311 0.39 6.06 19.47
C ALA A 311 1.63 6.14 18.57
N LEU A 312 2.17 7.34 18.35
CA LEU A 312 3.43 7.52 17.60
C LEU A 312 4.60 6.76 18.23
N GLN A 313 4.64 6.69 19.59
CA GLN A 313 5.68 5.94 20.28
C GLN A 313 5.59 4.43 20.08
N VAL A 314 4.37 3.88 19.95
CA VAL A 314 4.17 2.46 19.59
C VAL A 314 4.81 2.16 18.24
N TYR A 315 4.59 2.99 17.23
CA TYR A 315 5.22 2.82 15.92
C TYR A 315 6.76 2.91 15.99
N ARG A 316 7.32 3.89 16.74
CA ARG A 316 8.78 4.00 16.91
C ARG A 316 9.39 2.76 17.55
N THR A 317 8.67 2.16 18.50
CA THR A 317 9.11 0.92 19.15
C THR A 317 9.00 -0.30 18.23
N ALA A 318 7.91 -0.39 17.44
CA ALA A 318 7.65 -1.53 16.57
C ALA A 318 8.53 -1.50 15.30
N MET A 319 8.89 -0.30 14.82
CA MET A 319 9.60 -0.07 13.57
C MET A 319 10.88 0.76 13.77
N PRO A 320 11.89 0.20 14.46
CA PRO A 320 13.15 0.91 14.65
C PRO A 320 13.81 1.21 13.29
N GLY A 321 14.34 2.42 13.14
CA GLY A 321 14.93 2.90 11.89
C GLY A 321 13.94 3.57 10.92
N TYR A 322 12.65 3.64 11.29
CA TYR A 322 11.66 4.41 10.56
C TYR A 322 11.43 5.79 11.21
N GLU A 323 11.22 6.80 10.37
CA GLU A 323 10.74 8.12 10.81
C GLU A 323 9.21 8.06 10.97
N VAL A 324 8.70 8.32 12.19
CA VAL A 324 7.27 8.29 12.49
C VAL A 324 6.74 9.70 12.59
N ILE A 325 5.82 10.04 11.68
CA ILE A 325 5.28 11.39 11.48
C ILE A 325 3.77 11.39 11.74
N GLY A 326 3.32 12.20 12.67
CA GLY A 326 1.89 12.44 12.91
C GLY A 326 1.34 13.42 11.87
N ILE A 327 0.25 13.07 11.21
CA ILE A 327 -0.44 13.91 10.22
C ILE A 327 -1.79 14.36 10.76
N SER A 328 -1.91 15.64 11.01
CA SER A 328 -3.19 16.24 11.42
C SER A 328 -4.18 16.24 10.28
N GLN A 329 -5.45 16.03 10.59
CA GLN A 329 -6.55 16.10 9.62
C GLN A 329 -6.72 17.50 9.02
N ALA A 330 -7.28 17.57 7.82
CA ALA A 330 -7.82 18.84 7.31
C ALA A 330 -9.26 19.02 7.81
N SER A 331 -9.66 20.26 8.08
CA SER A 331 -11.02 20.54 8.56
C SER A 331 -12.12 20.12 7.59
N SER A 332 -11.83 20.14 6.28
CA SER A 332 -12.75 19.70 5.23
C SER A 332 -12.81 18.17 5.06
N THR A 333 -11.82 17.44 5.53
CA THR A 333 -11.68 15.99 5.38
C THR A 333 -11.12 15.41 6.69
N PRO A 334 -11.95 15.33 7.74
CA PRO A 334 -11.52 14.82 9.04
C PRO A 334 -11.11 13.35 8.94
N TRP A 335 -10.26 12.91 9.88
CA TRP A 335 -9.95 11.50 10.07
C TRP A 335 -11.07 10.85 10.88
N GLU A 336 -11.62 9.77 10.35
CA GLU A 336 -12.66 8.98 11.01
C GLU A 336 -12.13 7.60 11.39
N SER A 337 -12.79 6.93 12.32
CA SER A 337 -12.40 5.57 12.74
C SER A 337 -12.50 4.53 11.63
N THR A 338 -13.27 4.84 10.59
CA THR A 338 -13.52 3.98 9.43
C THR A 338 -12.95 4.53 8.12
N ASP A 339 -12.33 5.73 8.16
CA ASP A 339 -11.76 6.39 6.97
C ASP A 339 -10.73 7.45 7.39
N ALA A 340 -9.46 7.16 7.14
CA ALA A 340 -8.39 8.10 7.43
C ALA A 340 -7.31 8.08 6.33
N LEU A 341 -6.07 8.31 6.72
CA LEU A 341 -4.94 8.54 5.83
C LEU A 341 -4.68 7.37 4.88
N HIS A 342 -4.69 6.13 5.40
CA HIS A 342 -4.41 4.92 4.61
C HIS A 342 -5.45 4.70 3.52
N CYS A 343 -6.73 4.83 3.86
CA CYS A 343 -7.82 4.69 2.90
C CYS A 343 -7.67 5.63 1.68
N ARG A 344 -7.03 6.79 1.88
CA ARG A 344 -6.95 7.90 0.91
C ARG A 344 -5.59 8.01 0.22
N THR A 345 -4.69 7.03 0.46
CA THR A 345 -3.35 6.94 -0.13
C THR A 345 -3.02 5.50 -0.47
N HIS A 346 -2.18 5.28 -1.49
CA HIS A 346 -1.74 3.92 -1.84
C HIS A 346 -0.28 3.98 -2.31
N GLU A 347 0.60 3.22 -1.67
CA GLU A 347 1.98 3.08 -2.11
C GLU A 347 2.06 2.36 -3.45
N ILE A 348 3.00 2.76 -4.28
CA ILE A 348 3.33 2.10 -5.53
C ILE A 348 4.72 1.48 -5.35
N PRO A 349 4.81 0.15 -5.22
CA PRO A 349 6.08 -0.52 -5.03
C PRO A 349 7.09 -0.21 -6.14
N ASP A 350 8.36 -0.23 -5.79
CA ASP A 350 9.43 -0.06 -6.76
C ASP A 350 9.64 -1.36 -7.55
N LYS A 351 9.27 -1.35 -8.83
CA LYS A 351 9.49 -2.49 -9.73
C LYS A 351 10.96 -2.90 -9.88
N ASN A 352 11.88 -2.00 -9.52
CA ASN A 352 13.33 -2.24 -9.57
C ASN A 352 13.92 -2.50 -8.17
N MET A 353 13.07 -2.80 -7.18
CA MET A 353 13.52 -2.96 -5.80
C MET A 353 14.62 -4.01 -5.65
N LEU A 354 15.49 -3.77 -4.68
CA LEU A 354 16.37 -4.78 -4.13
C LEU A 354 15.60 -5.54 -3.05
N HIS A 355 15.18 -6.75 -3.38
CA HIS A 355 14.47 -7.62 -2.43
C HIS A 355 15.48 -8.43 -1.64
N ILE A 356 15.49 -8.20 -0.33
CA ILE A 356 16.40 -8.86 0.60
C ILE A 356 15.58 -9.71 1.57
N VAL A 357 15.83 -11.02 1.56
CA VAL A 357 15.15 -11.97 2.42
C VAL A 357 16.15 -12.57 3.40
N HIS A 358 15.83 -12.49 4.67
CA HIS A 358 16.56 -13.17 5.71
C HIS A 358 15.63 -13.49 6.87
N THR A 359 15.78 -14.67 7.46
CA THR A 359 15.04 -15.03 8.68
C THR A 359 15.76 -14.45 9.89
N PRO A 360 15.14 -13.55 10.67
CA PRO A 360 15.73 -13.02 11.88
C PRO A 360 16.03 -14.11 12.91
N TRP A 361 17.09 -13.92 13.67
CA TRP A 361 17.43 -14.83 14.76
C TRP A 361 16.56 -14.56 16.00
N HIS A 362 15.93 -15.60 16.53
CA HIS A 362 14.98 -15.49 17.65
C HIS A 362 15.40 -16.24 18.93
N SER A 363 16.50 -16.98 18.89
CA SER A 363 16.98 -17.73 20.06
C SER A 363 18.07 -16.98 20.83
N ILE A 364 18.25 -17.36 22.09
CA ILE A 364 19.36 -16.92 22.91
C ILE A 364 20.63 -17.59 22.36
N ILE A 365 21.67 -16.79 22.14
CA ILE A 365 22.96 -17.24 21.63
C ILE A 365 23.95 -17.23 22.77
N SER A 366 24.69 -18.33 22.92
CA SER A 366 25.77 -18.39 23.89
C SER A 366 26.92 -17.48 23.45
N ALA A 367 27.55 -16.81 24.41
CA ALA A 367 28.71 -15.97 24.12
C ALA A 367 29.82 -16.78 23.44
N GLY A 368 30.42 -16.24 22.39
CA GLY A 368 31.49 -16.89 21.61
C GLY A 368 30.99 -17.87 20.53
N THR A 369 29.68 -17.95 20.26
CA THR A 369 29.15 -18.74 19.15
C THR A 369 29.13 -17.88 17.88
N ASP A 370 29.69 -18.38 16.79
CA ASP A 370 29.55 -17.77 15.47
C ASP A 370 28.11 -17.92 14.95
N ILE A 371 27.56 -16.84 14.43
CA ILE A 371 26.22 -16.83 13.86
C ILE A 371 26.34 -16.67 12.36
N VAL A 372 25.74 -17.59 11.63
CA VAL A 372 25.61 -17.50 10.16
C VAL A 372 24.24 -16.93 9.81
N PHE A 373 24.22 -15.80 9.14
CA PHE A 373 23.01 -15.22 8.56
C PHE A 373 22.96 -15.60 7.07
N ASN A 374 21.94 -16.37 6.70
CA ASN A 374 21.66 -16.60 5.30
C ASN A 374 20.80 -15.44 4.77
N VAL A 375 21.26 -14.82 3.70
CA VAL A 375 20.57 -13.70 3.05
C VAL A 375 20.40 -14.04 1.58
N GLU A 376 19.16 -13.98 1.10
CA GLU A 376 18.86 -14.07 -0.32
C GLU A 376 18.59 -12.66 -0.85
N ILE A 377 19.24 -12.31 -1.96
CA ILE A 377 19.10 -10.98 -2.55
C ILE A 377 18.68 -11.12 -4.01
N THR A 378 17.58 -10.48 -4.36
CA THR A 378 17.09 -10.38 -5.73
C THR A 378 17.06 -8.91 -6.16
N ALA A 379 17.84 -8.57 -7.19
CA ALA A 379 17.79 -7.25 -7.82
C ALA A 379 16.77 -7.27 -8.96
N HIS A 380 15.55 -6.82 -8.72
CA HIS A 380 14.50 -6.75 -9.75
C HIS A 380 14.83 -5.75 -10.88
N SER A 381 15.80 -4.85 -10.66
CA SER A 381 16.36 -3.97 -11.69
C SER A 381 17.15 -4.71 -12.78
N GLY A 382 17.50 -5.98 -12.57
CA GLY A 382 18.43 -6.73 -13.42
C GLY A 382 19.87 -6.23 -13.37
N GLN A 383 20.18 -5.25 -12.49
CA GLN A 383 21.54 -4.75 -12.34
C GLN A 383 22.39 -5.74 -11.52
N PRO A 384 23.69 -5.88 -11.84
CA PRO A 384 24.56 -6.77 -11.07
C PRO A 384 24.67 -6.30 -9.61
N LEU A 385 24.71 -7.28 -8.70
CA LEU A 385 25.07 -7.04 -7.31
C LEU A 385 26.59 -6.94 -7.21
N TYR A 386 27.08 -5.90 -6.57
CA TYR A 386 28.50 -5.79 -6.25
C TYR A 386 28.76 -6.46 -4.90
N THR A 387 29.74 -7.37 -4.87
CA THR A 387 30.25 -7.97 -3.65
C THR A 387 31.62 -7.36 -3.41
N ASP A 388 31.72 -6.42 -2.48
CA ASP A 388 33.01 -5.90 -2.02
C ASP A 388 33.57 -6.78 -0.91
#